data_acf5858f9d83e6ffc884e480a7606aed
#
_entry.id   acf5858f9d83e6ffc884e480a7606aed
#
_cell.length_a   1.000
_cell.length_b   1.000
_cell.length_c   1.000
_cell.angle_alpha   90.00
_cell.angle_beta   90.00
_cell.angle_gamma   90.00
#
_symmetry.space_group_name_H-M   'P 1'
#
loop_
_entity.id
_entity.type
_entity.pdbx_description
1 polymer ?
#
loop_
_entity_poly.entity_id
_entity_poly.type
_entity_poly.pdbx_seq_one_letter_code
_entity_poly.pdbx_strand_id
1 'polypeptide(L)'
;MKGLVHGVCALVAASYWVGIAGCTSGYHRGNYLALEQARFVDLTHAFGADTIVWPTEGDFRLVGQQAGETPGGYYYASNRLEMAEHGGTHIDAPIHFDKNGQTLDQIPIERFVGTAVRIDVSTPCARDRGYRVSTRDFEQWEAAHGRIPNRAIVLLETGFARFWPSRKEYLGTELRGREGVGALHFPGLHPDAATWLVRERQVKAVGIDTASIDYGQSTQFETHVALLSRNVPVFENLANLRALPDRDFDIIALPMKISGGTGGPLRVVAVLH
;
A
#
# COMPACT_ATOMS: atom_id res chain seq x y z
N MET A 1 14.06 97.15 40.71
CA MET A 1 15.22 96.54 40.02
C MET A 1 14.98 95.04 39.90
N LYS A 2 14.79 94.67 38.73
CA LYS A 2 14.88 93.36 38.02
C LYS A 2 14.90 92.11 38.90
N GLY A 3 13.73 91.41 38.93
CA GLY A 3 13.61 90.02 39.39
C GLY A 3 13.44 89.10 38.19
N LEU A 4 14.28 88.11 38.11
CA LEU A 4 14.31 87.11 37.04
C LEU A 4 13.38 85.97 37.43
N VAL A 5 12.35 85.71 36.64
CA VAL A 5 11.46 84.51 36.80
C VAL A 5 12.06 83.40 35.99
N HIS A 6 12.42 82.33 36.64
CA HIS A 6 12.83 81.03 35.99
C HIS A 6 11.59 80.14 35.77
N GLY A 7 11.21 80.01 34.54
CA GLY A 7 10.21 79.07 34.15
C GLY A 7 10.84 77.64 34.01
N VAL A 8 10.30 76.69 34.73
CA VAL A 8 10.64 75.25 34.62
C VAL A 8 9.75 74.68 33.54
N CYS A 9 10.37 74.32 32.41
CA CYS A 9 9.72 73.50 31.39
C CYS A 9 9.73 72.07 31.81
N ALA A 10 8.57 71.48 32.13
CA ALA A 10 8.40 70.05 32.33
C ALA A 10 8.26 69.37 30.95
N LEU A 11 9.28 68.63 30.56
CA LEU A 11 9.26 67.69 29.41
C LEU A 11 8.46 66.43 29.78
N VAL A 12 7.25 66.29 29.20
CA VAL A 12 6.48 65.07 29.26
C VAL A 12 7.04 64.14 28.17
N ALA A 13 7.79 63.15 28.56
CA ALA A 13 8.24 62.10 27.67
C ALA A 13 7.05 61.11 27.44
N ALA A 14 6.44 61.20 26.25
CA ALA A 14 5.46 60.22 25.80
C ALA A 14 6.21 58.98 25.34
N SER A 15 6.12 57.92 26.14
CA SER A 15 6.63 56.58 25.78
C SER A 15 5.69 55.91 24.78
N TYR A 16 6.06 55.96 23.50
CA TYR A 16 5.38 55.11 22.50
C TYR A 16 5.79 53.64 22.70
N TRP A 17 4.91 52.85 23.24
CA TRP A 17 4.98 51.38 23.18
C TRP A 17 4.62 50.97 21.76
N VAL A 18 5.60 50.68 20.90
CA VAL A 18 5.40 49.96 19.66
C VAL A 18 5.15 48.49 20.05
N GLY A 19 3.91 48.13 20.09
CA GLY A 19 3.51 46.71 20.19
C GLY A 19 3.98 45.98 18.93
N ILE A 20 5.09 45.24 19.04
CA ILE A 20 5.46 44.25 18.04
C ILE A 20 4.35 43.17 18.16
N ALA A 21 3.33 43.28 17.30
CA ALA A 21 2.46 42.18 17.02
C ALA A 21 3.34 41.08 16.41
N GLY A 22 3.82 40.17 17.26
CA GLY A 22 4.44 38.93 16.81
C GLY A 22 3.41 38.20 15.96
N CYS A 23 3.57 38.24 14.64
CA CYS A 23 2.98 37.23 13.78
C CYS A 23 3.51 35.87 14.24
N THR A 24 2.84 35.25 15.20
CA THR A 24 2.88 33.82 15.35
C THR A 24 2.23 33.28 14.08
N SER A 25 3.04 33.07 13.03
CA SER A 25 2.63 32.17 11.95
C SER A 25 2.24 30.90 12.66
N GLY A 26 0.93 30.68 12.79
CA GLY A 26 0.38 29.41 13.16
C GLY A 26 0.86 28.43 12.10
N TYR A 27 2.01 27.80 12.36
CA TYR A 27 2.30 26.55 11.74
C TYR A 27 1.08 25.68 12.10
N HIS A 28 0.18 25.48 11.14
CA HIS A 28 -0.66 24.32 11.17
C HIS A 28 0.32 23.17 11.41
N ARG A 29 0.37 22.66 12.62
CA ARG A 29 0.88 21.32 12.88
C ARG A 29 -0.08 20.44 12.10
N GLY A 30 0.19 20.26 10.79
CA GLY A 30 -0.32 19.14 10.05
C GLY A 30 -0.03 17.92 10.92
N ASN A 31 -0.93 17.01 11.02
CA ASN A 31 -0.75 15.77 11.77
C ASN A 31 0.56 15.13 11.32
N TYR A 32 1.67 15.50 11.96
CA TYR A 32 2.92 14.79 11.79
C TYR A 32 2.69 13.41 12.41
N LEU A 33 2.78 12.40 11.59
CA LEU A 33 2.76 11.01 12.03
C LEU A 33 3.90 10.85 13.04
N ALA A 34 3.56 10.74 14.32
CA ALA A 34 4.53 10.45 15.36
C ALA A 34 4.87 8.96 15.27
N LEU A 35 5.74 8.59 14.31
CA LEU A 35 6.10 7.19 14.02
C LEU A 35 6.56 6.44 15.26
N GLU A 36 7.20 7.14 16.22
CA GLU A 36 7.67 6.54 17.48
C GLU A 36 6.52 6.06 18.39
N GLN A 37 5.32 6.61 18.23
CA GLN A 37 4.14 6.27 19.04
C GLN A 37 3.10 5.47 18.25
N ALA A 38 3.30 5.32 16.94
CA ALA A 38 2.38 4.62 16.06
C ALA A 38 2.45 3.10 16.29
N ARG A 39 1.30 2.44 16.15
CA ARG A 39 1.25 0.99 16.08
C ARG A 39 1.40 0.54 14.63
N PHE A 40 2.35 -0.35 14.38
CA PHE A 40 2.58 -0.90 13.05
C PHE A 40 1.94 -2.28 12.90
N VAL A 41 1.35 -2.54 11.74
CA VAL A 41 0.88 -3.87 11.33
C VAL A 41 1.61 -4.24 10.04
N ASP A 42 2.32 -5.37 10.09
CA ASP A 42 3.01 -5.92 8.92
C ASP A 42 2.00 -6.66 8.03
N LEU A 43 1.84 -6.21 6.80
CA LEU A 43 0.90 -6.76 5.82
C LEU A 43 1.62 -7.61 4.76
N THR A 44 2.79 -8.16 5.10
CA THR A 44 3.66 -8.88 4.17
C THR A 44 3.83 -10.33 4.60
N HIS A 45 3.62 -11.26 3.70
CA HIS A 45 4.04 -12.66 3.91
C HIS A 45 5.56 -12.78 3.81
N ALA A 46 6.16 -13.59 4.67
CA ALA A 46 7.59 -13.88 4.58
C ALA A 46 7.92 -14.63 3.28
N PHE A 47 9.05 -14.30 2.67
CA PHE A 47 9.56 -15.01 1.51
C PHE A 47 10.40 -16.21 1.94
N GLY A 48 10.03 -17.39 1.47
CA GLY A 48 10.67 -18.65 1.80
C GLY A 48 10.34 -19.74 0.77
N ALA A 49 10.70 -20.98 1.06
CA ALA A 49 10.44 -22.12 0.18
C ALA A 49 8.95 -22.39 -0.07
N ASP A 50 8.09 -21.87 0.81
CA ASP A 50 6.63 -21.98 0.78
C ASP A 50 5.95 -20.72 0.20
N THR A 51 6.73 -19.79 -0.33
CA THR A 51 6.17 -18.61 -0.99
C THR A 51 5.29 -19.02 -2.17
N ILE A 52 4.05 -18.56 -2.15
CA ILE A 52 3.13 -18.81 -3.27
C ILE A 52 3.49 -17.87 -4.41
N VAL A 53 3.67 -18.47 -5.58
CA VAL A 53 3.90 -17.80 -6.86
C VAL A 53 2.84 -18.25 -7.85
N TRP A 54 2.66 -17.48 -8.93
CA TRP A 54 1.77 -17.86 -10.04
C TRP A 54 2.13 -19.25 -10.59
N PRO A 55 1.17 -20.06 -11.07
CA PRO A 55 1.46 -21.45 -11.44
C PRO A 55 2.55 -21.64 -12.51
N THR A 56 2.79 -20.65 -13.36
CA THR A 56 3.82 -20.71 -14.41
C THR A 56 5.19 -20.19 -13.96
N GLU A 57 5.28 -19.58 -12.79
CA GLU A 57 6.49 -18.95 -12.30
C GLU A 57 7.39 -19.90 -11.50
N GLY A 58 8.68 -19.58 -11.44
CA GLY A 58 9.66 -20.26 -10.59
C GLY A 58 9.48 -19.92 -9.11
N ASP A 59 9.79 -20.90 -8.25
CA ASP A 59 9.69 -20.71 -6.80
C ASP A 59 10.80 -19.77 -6.28
N PHE A 60 10.52 -19.11 -5.15
CA PHE A 60 11.54 -18.34 -4.42
C PHE A 60 12.64 -19.22 -3.92
N ARG A 61 13.90 -18.84 -4.09
CA ARG A 61 15.08 -19.55 -3.61
C ARG A 61 16.14 -18.62 -3.06
N LEU A 62 16.72 -19.03 -1.92
CA LEU A 62 18.00 -18.54 -1.46
C LEU A 62 19.10 -19.48 -1.99
N VAL A 63 19.98 -18.96 -2.84
CA VAL A 63 21.02 -19.76 -3.48
C VAL A 63 22.42 -19.26 -3.14
N GLY A 64 23.42 -20.13 -3.24
CA GLY A 64 24.81 -19.79 -2.99
C GLY A 64 25.05 -19.39 -1.53
N GLN A 65 24.39 -20.04 -0.60
CA GLN A 65 24.51 -19.77 0.82
C GLN A 65 25.94 -19.95 1.30
N GLN A 66 26.49 -18.91 1.92
CA GLN A 66 27.73 -18.96 2.71
C GLN A 66 27.35 -18.63 4.15
N ALA A 67 27.76 -19.47 5.09
CA ALA A 67 27.54 -19.23 6.51
C ALA A 67 28.62 -19.95 7.31
N GLY A 68 29.33 -19.26 8.19
CA GLY A 68 30.35 -19.84 9.06
C GLY A 68 31.40 -18.86 9.52
N GLU A 69 32.30 -19.37 10.38
CA GLU A 69 33.46 -18.65 10.84
C GLU A 69 34.47 -18.49 9.71
N THR A 70 35.01 -17.30 9.56
CA THR A 70 36.08 -16.99 8.59
C THR A 70 37.44 -17.25 9.17
N PRO A 71 38.49 -17.39 8.32
CA PRO A 71 39.87 -17.45 8.83
C PRO A 71 40.31 -16.21 9.64
N GLY A 72 39.58 -15.10 9.47
CA GLY A 72 39.84 -13.85 10.24
C GLY A 72 39.16 -13.83 11.61
N GLY A 73 38.49 -14.91 12.04
CA GLY A 73 37.87 -15.03 13.36
C GLY A 73 36.54 -14.30 13.52
N TYR A 74 35.82 -14.01 12.42
CA TYR A 74 34.45 -13.46 12.46
C TYR A 74 33.48 -14.33 11.66
N TYR A 75 32.22 -14.32 12.06
CA TYR A 75 31.12 -14.98 11.34
C TYR A 75 30.72 -14.19 10.11
N TYR A 76 30.50 -14.90 8.99
CA TYR A 76 29.98 -14.32 7.74
C TYR A 76 28.87 -15.16 7.17
N ALA A 77 27.76 -14.53 6.72
CA ALA A 77 26.69 -15.16 6.00
C ALA A 77 26.24 -14.29 4.82
N SER A 78 26.01 -14.93 3.67
CA SER A 78 25.56 -14.25 2.44
C SER A 78 24.75 -15.19 1.58
N ASN A 79 23.68 -14.67 0.96
CA ASN A 79 22.80 -15.38 0.07
C ASN A 79 22.54 -14.54 -1.20
N ARG A 80 22.16 -15.24 -2.28
CA ARG A 80 21.59 -14.68 -3.50
C ARG A 80 20.12 -15.06 -3.57
N LEU A 81 19.26 -14.14 -4.05
CA LEU A 81 17.84 -14.37 -4.30
C LEU A 81 17.62 -14.78 -5.74
N GLU A 82 16.76 -15.79 -5.96
CA GLU A 82 16.15 -16.09 -7.26
C GLU A 82 14.64 -16.12 -7.04
N MET A 83 13.90 -15.29 -7.78
CA MET A 83 12.45 -15.20 -7.67
C MET A 83 11.83 -14.50 -8.88
N ALA A 84 10.55 -14.76 -9.13
CA ALA A 84 9.74 -13.97 -10.04
C ALA A 84 9.42 -12.59 -9.42
N GLU A 85 9.24 -11.56 -10.26
CA GLU A 85 8.78 -10.24 -9.81
C GLU A 85 7.38 -10.31 -9.16
N HIS A 86 6.51 -11.21 -9.70
CA HIS A 86 5.11 -11.41 -9.30
C HIS A 86 4.95 -12.67 -8.45
N GLY A 87 5.50 -12.66 -7.24
CA GLY A 87 5.39 -13.77 -6.30
C GLY A 87 5.47 -13.30 -4.84
N GLY A 88 4.82 -14.02 -3.93
CA GLY A 88 4.68 -13.54 -2.55
C GLY A 88 3.92 -12.22 -2.48
N THR A 89 4.09 -11.46 -1.41
CA THR A 89 3.55 -10.09 -1.33
C THR A 89 4.35 -9.19 -2.27
N HIS A 90 3.69 -8.67 -3.32
CA HIS A 90 4.35 -7.92 -4.39
C HIS A 90 3.48 -6.77 -4.90
N ILE A 91 4.07 -5.96 -5.74
CA ILE A 91 3.40 -4.90 -6.50
C ILE A 91 3.45 -5.22 -7.99
N ASP A 92 2.35 -4.90 -8.70
CA ASP A 92 2.32 -4.80 -10.14
C ASP A 92 2.50 -3.35 -10.56
N ALA A 93 3.51 -3.11 -11.38
CA ALA A 93 3.71 -1.82 -12.01
C ALA A 93 2.80 -1.67 -13.25
N PRO A 94 2.39 -0.45 -13.61
CA PRO A 94 1.54 -0.18 -14.78
C PRO A 94 1.98 -0.87 -16.07
N ILE A 95 3.28 -0.95 -16.33
CA ILE A 95 3.85 -1.61 -17.52
C ILE A 95 3.48 -3.10 -17.62
N HIS A 96 3.08 -3.74 -16.51
CA HIS A 96 2.72 -5.16 -16.50
C HIS A 96 1.57 -5.48 -17.47
N PHE A 97 0.55 -4.62 -17.56
CA PHE A 97 -0.59 -4.78 -18.48
C PHE A 97 -0.83 -3.59 -19.42
N ASP A 98 0.02 -2.56 -19.35
CA ASP A 98 0.01 -1.45 -20.32
C ASP A 98 1.42 -1.17 -20.83
N LYS A 99 1.67 -1.47 -22.10
CA LYS A 99 2.97 -1.24 -22.77
C LYS A 99 3.50 0.19 -22.69
N ASN A 100 2.63 1.16 -22.42
CA ASN A 100 2.97 2.56 -22.24
C ASN A 100 2.94 2.98 -20.76
N GLY A 101 2.66 2.04 -19.85
CA GLY A 101 2.61 2.27 -18.42
C GLY A 101 3.98 2.53 -17.79
N GLN A 102 3.98 3.09 -16.61
CA GLN A 102 5.20 3.31 -15.82
C GLN A 102 5.83 1.96 -15.43
N THR A 103 7.14 1.84 -15.57
CA THR A 103 7.92 0.76 -14.94
C THR A 103 8.03 1.01 -13.43
N LEU A 104 8.39 -0.01 -12.67
CA LEU A 104 8.42 0.04 -11.21
C LEU A 104 9.26 1.20 -10.66
N ASP A 105 10.42 1.44 -11.26
CA ASP A 105 11.33 2.53 -10.87
C ASP A 105 10.83 3.93 -11.25
N GLN A 106 9.86 4.02 -12.15
CA GLN A 106 9.24 5.28 -12.61
C GLN A 106 8.01 5.69 -11.81
N ILE A 107 7.44 4.80 -11.01
CA ILE A 107 6.26 5.12 -10.20
C ILE A 107 6.67 6.14 -9.13
N PRO A 108 5.98 7.30 -9.03
CA PRO A 108 6.26 8.29 -7.98
C PRO A 108 6.06 7.70 -6.58
N ILE A 109 7.00 8.00 -5.65
CA ILE A 109 6.99 7.44 -4.30
C ILE A 109 5.70 7.76 -3.53
N GLU A 110 5.04 8.86 -3.86
CA GLU A 110 3.77 9.27 -3.28
C GLU A 110 2.62 8.31 -3.58
N ARG A 111 2.78 7.42 -4.56
CA ARG A 111 1.82 6.35 -4.85
C ARG A 111 1.86 5.25 -3.79
N PHE A 112 3.00 5.09 -3.13
CA PHE A 112 3.25 4.01 -2.19
C PHE A 112 2.92 4.36 -0.75
N VAL A 113 2.59 5.63 -0.46
CA VAL A 113 2.39 6.11 0.90
C VAL A 113 1.13 6.97 1.00
N GLY A 114 0.37 6.77 2.07
CA GLY A 114 -0.76 7.65 2.42
C GLY A 114 -1.96 6.94 3.01
N THR A 115 -2.98 7.73 3.24
CA THR A 115 -4.23 7.29 3.86
C THR A 115 -4.85 6.14 3.11
N ALA A 116 -5.30 5.14 3.85
CA ALA A 116 -5.89 3.93 3.31
C ALA A 116 -7.25 3.62 3.94
N VAL A 117 -8.01 2.79 3.23
CA VAL A 117 -9.25 2.20 3.71
C VAL A 117 -9.24 0.70 3.46
N ARG A 118 -9.86 -0.06 4.37
CA ARG A 118 -10.06 -1.50 4.26
C ARG A 118 -11.53 -1.78 3.93
N ILE A 119 -11.76 -2.51 2.86
CA ILE A 119 -13.07 -2.98 2.44
C ILE A 119 -13.16 -4.46 2.78
N ASP A 120 -13.89 -4.80 3.83
CA ASP A 120 -14.09 -6.19 4.25
C ASP A 120 -15.20 -6.85 3.44
N VAL A 121 -14.81 -7.75 2.57
CA VAL A 121 -15.68 -8.62 1.76
C VAL A 121 -15.48 -10.10 2.08
N SER A 122 -14.91 -10.40 3.24
CA SER A 122 -14.61 -11.77 3.66
C SER A 122 -15.85 -12.65 3.77
N THR A 123 -17.00 -12.08 4.19
CA THR A 123 -18.26 -12.81 4.30
C THR A 123 -18.81 -13.31 2.96
N PRO A 124 -19.01 -12.46 1.91
CA PRO A 124 -19.38 -12.95 0.61
C PRO A 124 -18.34 -13.88 -0.02
N CYS A 125 -17.04 -13.60 0.13
CA CYS A 125 -15.96 -14.46 -0.37
C CYS A 125 -15.93 -15.86 0.29
N ALA A 126 -16.33 -15.98 1.55
CA ALA A 126 -16.46 -17.26 2.22
C ALA A 126 -17.60 -18.14 1.67
N ARG A 127 -18.64 -17.51 1.08
CA ARG A 127 -19.81 -18.17 0.48
C ARG A 127 -19.58 -18.51 -0.99
N ASP A 128 -18.85 -17.65 -1.68
CA ASP A 128 -18.52 -17.80 -3.09
C ASP A 128 -17.04 -17.55 -3.29
N ARG A 129 -16.29 -18.61 -3.56
CA ARG A 129 -14.85 -18.56 -3.78
C ARG A 129 -14.48 -17.79 -5.05
N GLY A 130 -15.39 -17.67 -6.03
CA GLY A 130 -15.23 -16.87 -7.24
C GLY A 130 -15.83 -15.47 -7.13
N TYR A 131 -16.10 -14.98 -5.91
CA TYR A 131 -16.70 -13.66 -5.70
C TYR A 131 -15.89 -12.55 -6.36
N ARG A 132 -16.60 -11.64 -7.02
CA ARG A 132 -16.02 -10.45 -7.62
C ARG A 132 -16.53 -9.21 -6.90
N VAL A 133 -15.63 -8.53 -6.18
CA VAL A 133 -15.94 -7.29 -5.44
C VAL A 133 -16.49 -6.26 -6.41
N SER A 134 -17.71 -5.81 -6.18
CA SER A 134 -18.47 -4.95 -7.05
C SER A 134 -18.53 -3.50 -6.55
N THR A 135 -19.01 -2.59 -7.36
CA THR A 135 -19.27 -1.19 -6.94
C THR A 135 -20.22 -1.12 -5.76
N ARG A 136 -21.18 -2.06 -5.66
CA ARG A 136 -22.15 -2.13 -4.54
C ARG A 136 -21.43 -2.37 -3.20
N ASP A 137 -20.36 -3.12 -3.17
CA ASP A 137 -19.59 -3.36 -1.93
C ASP A 137 -18.95 -2.06 -1.44
N PHE A 138 -18.43 -1.24 -2.35
CA PHE A 138 -17.90 0.09 -2.03
C PHE A 138 -19.00 1.06 -1.60
N GLU A 139 -20.15 1.08 -2.27
CA GLU A 139 -21.29 1.91 -1.89
C GLU A 139 -21.83 1.55 -0.49
N GLN A 140 -21.92 0.26 -0.18
CA GLN A 140 -22.30 -0.21 1.16
C GLN A 140 -21.29 0.19 2.22
N TRP A 141 -19.99 0.08 1.92
CA TRP A 141 -18.94 0.54 2.82
C TRP A 141 -19.04 2.06 3.04
N GLU A 142 -19.24 2.84 1.97
CA GLU A 142 -19.39 4.30 2.07
C GLU A 142 -20.63 4.73 2.85
N ALA A 143 -21.72 3.99 2.76
CA ALA A 143 -22.92 4.25 3.55
C ALA A 143 -22.67 4.12 5.05
N ALA A 144 -21.77 3.24 5.46
CA ALA A 144 -21.42 3.00 6.87
C ALA A 144 -20.29 3.92 7.38
N HIS A 145 -19.29 4.22 6.52
CA HIS A 145 -18.04 4.86 6.94
C HIS A 145 -17.80 6.25 6.30
N GLY A 146 -18.70 6.70 5.42
CA GLY A 146 -18.49 7.90 4.62
C GLY A 146 -17.67 7.65 3.37
N ARG A 147 -17.61 8.65 2.50
CA ARG A 147 -16.94 8.57 1.18
C ARG A 147 -15.49 8.14 1.32
N ILE A 148 -15.05 7.19 0.48
CA ILE A 148 -13.63 6.83 0.29
C ILE A 148 -12.87 8.11 -0.10
N PRO A 149 -11.82 8.51 0.65
CA PRO A 149 -11.07 9.72 0.34
C PRO A 149 -10.46 9.67 -1.05
N ASN A 150 -10.48 10.78 -1.77
CA ASN A 150 -9.73 10.87 -3.02
C ASN A 150 -8.24 10.61 -2.75
N ARG A 151 -7.60 9.87 -3.67
CA ARG A 151 -6.19 9.48 -3.56
C ARG A 151 -5.89 8.55 -2.37
N ALA A 152 -6.88 7.87 -1.81
CA ALA A 152 -6.65 6.80 -0.85
C ALA A 152 -6.03 5.56 -1.51
N ILE A 153 -5.37 4.74 -0.71
CA ILE A 153 -5.03 3.35 -1.03
C ILE A 153 -6.20 2.49 -0.56
N VAL A 154 -6.77 1.68 -1.44
CA VAL A 154 -7.92 0.82 -1.13
C VAL A 154 -7.45 -0.61 -0.96
N LEU A 155 -7.70 -1.20 0.21
CA LEU A 155 -7.32 -2.57 0.54
C LEU A 155 -8.58 -3.46 0.61
N LEU A 156 -8.59 -4.54 -0.16
CA LEU A 156 -9.68 -5.51 -0.23
C LEU A 156 -9.34 -6.71 0.67
N GLU A 157 -10.07 -6.89 1.76
CA GLU A 157 -9.98 -8.07 2.62
C GLU A 157 -10.97 -9.13 2.17
N THR A 158 -10.51 -10.13 1.44
CA THR A 158 -11.31 -11.29 1.05
C THR A 158 -11.30 -12.38 2.11
N GLY A 159 -10.34 -12.30 3.06
CA GLY A 159 -10.08 -13.29 4.08
C GLY A 159 -9.27 -14.48 3.56
N PHE A 160 -8.71 -14.42 2.35
CA PHE A 160 -7.93 -15.51 1.76
C PHE A 160 -6.52 -15.63 2.35
N ALA A 161 -5.96 -14.56 2.90
CA ALA A 161 -4.67 -14.61 3.59
C ALA A 161 -4.59 -15.73 4.65
N ARG A 162 -5.72 -16.14 5.24
CA ARG A 162 -5.78 -17.26 6.21
C ARG A 162 -5.35 -18.60 5.64
N PHE A 163 -5.38 -18.79 4.33
CA PHE A 163 -5.01 -20.01 3.64
C PHE A 163 -3.53 -20.08 3.28
N TRP A 164 -2.80 -18.96 3.43
CA TRP A 164 -1.37 -18.94 3.22
C TRP A 164 -0.64 -19.81 4.26
N PRO A 165 0.37 -20.64 3.89
CA PRO A 165 0.96 -20.81 2.57
C PRO A 165 0.44 -22.05 1.80
N SER A 166 -0.77 -22.56 2.08
CA SER A 166 -1.35 -23.70 1.38
C SER A 166 -1.78 -23.32 -0.04
N ARG A 167 -1.01 -23.71 -1.06
CA ARG A 167 -1.37 -23.47 -2.47
C ARG A 167 -2.77 -23.95 -2.80
N LYS A 168 -3.11 -25.19 -2.38
CA LYS A 168 -4.41 -25.81 -2.63
C LYS A 168 -5.55 -24.96 -2.07
N GLU A 169 -5.41 -24.50 -0.86
CA GLU A 169 -6.46 -23.70 -0.20
C GLU A 169 -6.45 -22.26 -0.67
N TYR A 170 -5.28 -21.68 -0.94
CA TYR A 170 -5.14 -20.29 -1.36
C TYR A 170 -5.49 -20.08 -2.83
N LEU A 171 -4.89 -20.87 -3.74
CA LEU A 171 -5.09 -20.77 -5.18
C LEU A 171 -6.29 -21.58 -5.69
N GLY A 172 -6.79 -22.58 -4.92
CA GLY A 172 -7.78 -23.54 -5.36
C GLY A 172 -7.16 -24.78 -6.01
N THR A 173 -5.84 -24.82 -6.22
CA THR A 173 -5.13 -25.91 -6.89
C THR A 173 -3.68 -26.01 -6.43
N GLU A 174 -3.12 -27.22 -6.52
CA GLU A 174 -1.67 -27.47 -6.41
C GLU A 174 -0.98 -27.61 -7.78
N LEU A 175 -1.77 -27.65 -8.86
CA LEU A 175 -1.25 -27.81 -10.21
C LEU A 175 -0.36 -26.62 -10.58
N ARG A 176 0.61 -26.90 -11.47
CA ARG A 176 1.56 -25.92 -12.01
C ARG A 176 1.35 -25.77 -13.52
N GLY A 177 2.03 -24.79 -14.08
CA GLY A 177 1.94 -24.51 -15.51
C GLY A 177 0.54 -24.08 -15.96
N ARG A 178 0.24 -24.26 -17.23
CA ARG A 178 -1.04 -23.85 -17.84
C ARG A 178 -2.25 -24.56 -17.23
N GLU A 179 -2.10 -25.81 -16.85
CA GLU A 179 -3.16 -26.57 -16.18
C GLU A 179 -3.49 -25.96 -14.82
N GLY A 180 -2.47 -25.54 -14.05
CA GLY A 180 -2.64 -24.83 -12.81
C GLY A 180 -3.35 -23.50 -12.98
N VAL A 181 -3.02 -22.72 -14.02
CA VAL A 181 -3.71 -21.45 -14.33
C VAL A 181 -5.19 -21.71 -14.62
N GLY A 182 -5.53 -22.74 -15.40
CA GLY A 182 -6.92 -23.09 -15.70
C GLY A 182 -7.75 -23.58 -14.51
N ALA A 183 -7.08 -23.97 -13.42
CA ALA A 183 -7.71 -24.49 -12.19
C ALA A 183 -7.76 -23.46 -11.05
N LEU A 184 -7.29 -22.23 -11.24
CA LEU A 184 -7.32 -21.18 -10.23
C LEU A 184 -8.74 -20.84 -9.82
N HIS A 185 -8.96 -20.67 -8.51
CA HIS A 185 -10.26 -20.36 -7.97
C HIS A 185 -10.13 -19.56 -6.66
N PHE A 186 -10.19 -18.25 -6.78
CA PHE A 186 -10.14 -17.29 -5.66
C PHE A 186 -10.86 -15.99 -6.06
N PRO A 187 -11.33 -15.18 -5.09
CA PRO A 187 -12.04 -13.93 -5.38
C PRO A 187 -11.11 -12.85 -5.91
N GLY A 188 -11.69 -11.85 -6.60
CA GLY A 188 -10.99 -10.68 -7.08
C GLY A 188 -11.90 -9.46 -7.21
N LEU A 189 -11.37 -8.38 -7.77
CA LEU A 189 -12.12 -7.16 -8.03
C LEU A 189 -12.81 -7.25 -9.40
N HIS A 190 -14.06 -6.75 -9.48
CA HIS A 190 -14.78 -6.64 -10.75
C HIS A 190 -14.21 -5.46 -11.58
N PRO A 191 -14.01 -5.58 -12.90
CA PRO A 191 -13.43 -4.51 -13.72
C PRO A 191 -14.24 -3.20 -13.72
N ASP A 192 -15.58 -3.27 -13.62
CA ASP A 192 -16.41 -2.07 -13.50
C ASP A 192 -16.14 -1.35 -12.16
N ALA A 193 -15.96 -2.10 -11.09
CA ALA A 193 -15.63 -1.55 -9.79
C ALA A 193 -14.24 -0.94 -9.76
N ALA A 194 -13.25 -1.57 -10.43
CA ALA A 194 -11.93 -1.00 -10.65
C ALA A 194 -12.00 0.34 -11.41
N THR A 195 -12.78 0.38 -12.47
CA THR A 195 -13.01 1.61 -13.26
C THR A 195 -13.66 2.70 -12.42
N TRP A 196 -14.63 2.33 -11.57
CA TRP A 196 -15.29 3.26 -10.66
C TRP A 196 -14.32 3.83 -9.63
N LEU A 197 -13.46 3.01 -9.00
CA LEU A 197 -12.41 3.46 -8.08
C LEU A 197 -11.48 4.49 -8.73
N VAL A 198 -11.07 4.23 -9.97
CA VAL A 198 -10.19 5.13 -10.72
C VAL A 198 -10.89 6.46 -11.03
N ARG A 199 -12.12 6.42 -11.55
CA ARG A 199 -12.82 7.62 -12.02
C ARG A 199 -13.43 8.43 -10.89
N GLU A 200 -14.09 7.77 -9.94
CA GLU A 200 -14.92 8.41 -8.93
C GLU A 200 -14.17 8.66 -7.62
N ARG A 201 -13.05 7.93 -7.36
CA ARG A 201 -12.26 8.04 -6.13
C ARG A 201 -10.80 8.41 -6.37
N GLN A 202 -10.35 8.34 -7.64
CA GLN A 202 -8.98 8.71 -8.02
C GLN A 202 -7.93 8.02 -7.13
N VAL A 203 -8.13 6.75 -6.84
CA VAL A 203 -7.29 5.97 -5.91
C VAL A 203 -5.82 5.98 -6.33
N LYS A 204 -4.90 5.93 -5.35
CA LYS A 204 -3.45 5.86 -5.58
C LYS A 204 -3.01 4.46 -5.99
N ALA A 205 -3.54 3.47 -5.31
CA ALA A 205 -3.26 2.05 -5.48
C ALA A 205 -4.43 1.24 -4.97
N VAL A 206 -4.51 -0.02 -5.39
CA VAL A 206 -5.46 -1.01 -4.85
C VAL A 206 -4.68 -2.21 -4.36
N GLY A 207 -5.00 -2.73 -3.18
CA GLY A 207 -4.39 -3.93 -2.62
C GLY A 207 -5.42 -5.02 -2.35
N ILE A 208 -5.00 -6.29 -2.39
CA ILE A 208 -5.84 -7.45 -2.13
C ILE A 208 -5.06 -8.58 -1.44
N ASP A 209 -5.74 -9.41 -0.67
CA ASP A 209 -5.17 -10.58 0.01
C ASP A 209 -5.36 -11.89 -0.79
N THR A 210 -5.38 -11.80 -2.13
CA THR A 210 -5.39 -12.93 -3.07
C THR A 210 -4.18 -12.88 -3.99
N ALA A 211 -3.98 -13.95 -4.78
CA ALA A 211 -2.85 -14.08 -5.70
C ALA A 211 -2.99 -13.25 -6.98
N SER A 212 -4.13 -12.61 -7.19
CA SER A 212 -4.39 -11.68 -8.28
C SER A 212 -5.52 -10.73 -7.92
N ILE A 213 -5.45 -9.50 -8.45
CA ILE A 213 -6.55 -8.53 -8.35
C ILE A 213 -7.75 -8.97 -9.21
N ASP A 214 -7.52 -9.70 -10.30
CA ASP A 214 -8.57 -10.40 -11.01
C ASP A 214 -8.97 -11.66 -10.23
N TYR A 215 -10.21 -12.12 -10.38
CA TYR A 215 -10.64 -13.40 -9.82
C TYR A 215 -9.94 -14.58 -10.52
N GLY A 216 -9.81 -15.72 -9.83
CA GLY A 216 -8.96 -16.83 -10.27
C GLY A 216 -9.24 -17.39 -11.67
N GLN A 217 -10.50 -17.35 -12.13
CA GLN A 217 -10.90 -17.83 -13.46
C GLN A 217 -10.84 -16.74 -14.56
N SER A 218 -10.29 -15.55 -14.27
CA SER A 218 -10.11 -14.51 -15.29
C SER A 218 -9.15 -14.99 -16.38
N THR A 219 -9.56 -14.82 -17.63
CA THR A 219 -8.73 -15.14 -18.80
C THR A 219 -8.35 -13.90 -19.60
N GLN A 220 -8.95 -12.76 -19.30
CA GLN A 220 -8.73 -11.48 -19.99
C GLN A 220 -8.07 -10.44 -19.10
N PHE A 221 -7.92 -10.70 -17.81
CA PHE A 221 -7.27 -9.80 -16.84
C PHE A 221 -7.79 -8.37 -16.88
N GLU A 222 -9.12 -8.24 -17.02
CA GLU A 222 -9.79 -6.96 -17.27
C GLU A 222 -9.62 -5.97 -16.13
N THR A 223 -9.49 -6.45 -14.89
CA THR A 223 -9.26 -5.61 -13.71
C THR A 223 -7.86 -5.03 -13.70
N HIS A 224 -6.84 -5.84 -14.02
CA HIS A 224 -5.48 -5.34 -14.22
C HIS A 224 -5.47 -4.26 -15.30
N VAL A 225 -6.06 -4.52 -16.46
CA VAL A 225 -6.12 -3.55 -17.56
C VAL A 225 -6.79 -2.26 -17.11
N ALA A 226 -7.91 -2.33 -16.37
CA ALA A 226 -8.65 -1.16 -15.89
C ALA A 226 -7.83 -0.27 -14.96
N LEU A 227 -7.01 -0.86 -14.09
CA LEU A 227 -6.16 -0.13 -13.12
C LEU A 227 -4.85 0.33 -13.75
N LEU A 228 -4.09 -0.60 -14.33
CA LEU A 228 -2.72 -0.36 -14.76
C LEU A 228 -2.64 0.59 -15.97
N SER A 229 -3.63 0.56 -16.90
CA SER A 229 -3.73 1.54 -17.98
C SER A 229 -4.00 2.98 -17.51
N ARG A 230 -4.28 3.17 -16.21
CA ARG A 230 -4.43 4.48 -15.57
C ARG A 230 -3.29 4.80 -14.59
N ASN A 231 -2.19 4.07 -14.71
CA ASN A 231 -1.04 4.16 -13.81
C ASN A 231 -1.44 4.02 -12.32
N VAL A 232 -2.42 3.13 -12.01
CA VAL A 232 -2.79 2.76 -10.66
C VAL A 232 -2.17 1.41 -10.35
N PRO A 233 -1.08 1.34 -9.56
CA PRO A 233 -0.42 0.09 -9.22
C PRO A 233 -1.29 -0.79 -8.31
N VAL A 234 -1.01 -2.09 -8.32
CA VAL A 234 -1.75 -3.10 -7.55
C VAL A 234 -0.82 -3.77 -6.54
N PHE A 235 -1.30 -4.06 -5.34
CA PHE A 235 -0.60 -4.85 -4.32
C PHE A 235 -1.31 -6.18 -4.16
N GLU A 236 -0.59 -7.29 -4.28
CA GLU A 236 -1.17 -8.62 -4.22
C GLU A 236 -0.56 -9.47 -3.10
N ASN A 237 -1.27 -10.52 -2.71
CA ASN A 237 -0.88 -11.39 -1.62
C ASN A 237 -0.63 -10.63 -0.30
N LEU A 238 -1.51 -9.71 0.06
CA LEU A 238 -1.41 -9.00 1.32
C LEU A 238 -1.73 -9.90 2.50
N ALA A 239 -1.03 -9.69 3.62
CA ALA A 239 -1.24 -10.40 4.87
C ALA A 239 -2.01 -9.53 5.88
N ASN A 240 -2.57 -10.14 6.90
CA ASN A 240 -3.04 -9.49 8.13
C ASN A 240 -4.04 -8.33 7.97
N LEU A 241 -4.74 -8.20 6.84
CA LEU A 241 -5.71 -7.11 6.63
C LEU A 241 -6.78 -7.06 7.72
N ARG A 242 -7.18 -8.21 8.27
CA ARG A 242 -8.15 -8.32 9.36
C ARG A 242 -7.75 -7.57 10.64
N ALA A 243 -6.46 -7.28 10.83
CA ALA A 243 -5.97 -6.55 12.00
C ALA A 243 -6.15 -5.03 11.89
N LEU A 244 -6.60 -4.54 10.72
CA LEU A 244 -6.78 -3.13 10.44
C LEU A 244 -8.21 -2.67 10.79
N PRO A 245 -8.39 -1.40 11.20
CA PRO A 245 -9.70 -0.77 11.18
C PRO A 245 -10.15 -0.55 9.72
N ASP A 246 -11.43 -0.18 9.52
CA ASP A 246 -11.94 0.07 8.18
C ASP A 246 -11.40 1.37 7.57
N ARG A 247 -10.98 2.34 8.42
CA ARG A 247 -10.43 3.64 8.05
C ARG A 247 -9.51 4.20 9.13
N ASP A 248 -8.95 5.40 8.89
CA ASP A 248 -8.13 6.16 9.83
C ASP A 248 -6.77 5.47 10.13
N PHE A 249 -6.14 4.99 9.07
CA PHE A 249 -4.76 4.49 9.08
C PHE A 249 -4.06 4.84 7.77
N ASP A 250 -2.74 4.82 7.80
CA ASP A 250 -1.91 5.01 6.61
C ASP A 250 -1.20 3.72 6.20
N ILE A 251 -0.85 3.65 4.92
CA ILE A 251 -0.02 2.58 4.34
C ILE A 251 1.33 3.15 3.92
N ILE A 252 2.37 2.37 4.18
CA ILE A 252 3.71 2.49 3.60
C ILE A 252 3.99 1.18 2.87
N ALA A 253 4.05 1.21 1.53
CA ALA A 253 4.18 0.05 0.66
C ALA A 253 5.37 0.25 -0.29
N LEU A 254 6.59 0.03 0.20
CA LEU A 254 7.81 0.34 -0.56
C LEU A 254 8.37 -0.91 -1.24
N PRO A 255 8.32 -0.98 -2.58
CA PRO A 255 8.91 -2.07 -3.34
C PRO A 255 10.43 -1.94 -3.45
N MET A 256 11.09 -3.04 -3.81
CA MET A 256 12.44 -2.98 -4.39
C MET A 256 12.39 -2.14 -5.67
N LYS A 257 13.24 -1.13 -5.78
CA LYS A 257 13.29 -0.23 -6.96
C LYS A 257 14.04 -0.90 -8.11
N ILE A 258 13.34 -1.73 -8.88
CA ILE A 258 13.90 -2.47 -10.03
C ILE A 258 13.77 -1.60 -11.27
N SER A 259 14.90 -1.29 -11.90
CA SER A 259 14.91 -0.51 -13.15
C SER A 259 14.30 -1.32 -14.30
N GLY A 260 13.25 -0.77 -14.91
CA GLY A 260 12.51 -1.44 -15.98
C GLY A 260 11.61 -2.57 -15.48
N GLY A 261 11.48 -2.79 -14.16
CA GLY A 261 10.68 -3.86 -13.58
C GLY A 261 9.19 -3.74 -13.89
N THR A 262 8.53 -4.89 -14.11
CA THR A 262 7.09 -4.98 -14.32
C THR A 262 6.33 -5.10 -13.00
N GLY A 263 7.03 -5.46 -11.94
CA GLY A 263 6.60 -5.60 -10.56
C GLY A 263 7.78 -5.84 -9.65
N GLY A 264 7.52 -6.22 -8.41
CA GLY A 264 8.59 -6.56 -7.49
C GLY A 264 8.14 -6.86 -6.07
N PRO A 265 9.02 -7.49 -5.27
CA PRO A 265 8.76 -7.74 -3.86
C PRO A 265 8.40 -6.46 -3.12
N LEU A 266 7.41 -6.55 -2.25
CA LEU A 266 6.84 -5.42 -1.54
C LEU A 266 6.87 -5.65 -0.03
N ARG A 267 7.38 -4.70 0.75
CA ARG A 267 7.09 -4.65 2.18
C ARG A 267 5.99 -3.66 2.44
N VAL A 268 4.86 -4.13 2.91
CA VAL A 268 3.68 -3.32 3.22
C VAL A 268 3.50 -3.23 4.71
N VAL A 269 3.37 -2.00 5.21
CA VAL A 269 3.15 -1.72 6.62
C VAL A 269 1.98 -0.77 6.75
N ALA A 270 1.02 -1.11 7.61
CA ALA A 270 0.01 -0.18 8.05
C ALA A 270 0.48 0.56 9.29
N VAL A 271 0.19 1.85 9.34
CA VAL A 271 0.48 2.75 10.46
C VAL A 271 -0.85 3.18 11.06
N LEU A 272 -1.13 2.73 12.27
CA LEU A 272 -2.36 3.03 13.00
C LEU A 272 -2.14 4.23 13.93
N HIS A 273 -3.08 5.17 13.90
CA HIS A 273 -3.06 6.41 14.69
C HIS A 273 -3.72 6.26 16.05
#